data_cbafb502208169fc26a50b02205eda4d
#
_entry.id   cbafb502208169fc26a50b02205eda4d
#
_cell.length_a   1.000
_cell.length_b   1.000
_cell.length_c   1.000
_cell.angle_alpha   90.00
_cell.angle_beta   90.00
_cell.angle_gamma   90.00
#
_symmetry.space_group_name_H-M   'P 1'
#
loop_
_entity.id
_entity.type
_entity.pdbx_description
1 polymer ?
#
loop_
_entity_poly.entity_id
_entity_poly.type
_entity_poly.pdbx_seq_one_letter_code
_entity_poly.pdbx_strand_id
1 'polypeptide(L)'
;MKKANEELKKLLDNEKWNWYHQEKGKKKVSYEQAVKYDRVFRFEERDKLFKMMYNIFLMDVYITVGEVSKERGFVFAKALPPEENVLKLTGVFHPFLKKPIGNTIHVDGRSNVIFLTGANMAGKSTFMKSFTIAL
;
A
#
# COMPACT_ATOMS: atom_id res chain seq x y z
N MET A 1 5.54 1.91 -8.61
CA MET A 1 5.08 0.97 -9.65
C MET A 1 6.09 0.74 -10.77
N LYS A 2 6.53 1.73 -11.55
CA LYS A 2 7.47 1.52 -12.69
C LYS A 2 8.74 0.76 -12.28
N LYS A 3 9.42 1.19 -11.21
CA LYS A 3 10.65 0.55 -10.71
C LYS A 3 10.45 -0.91 -10.31
N ALA A 4 9.37 -1.23 -9.59
CA ALA A 4 9.05 -2.61 -9.20
C ALA A 4 8.76 -3.51 -10.41
N ASN A 5 8.08 -2.99 -11.42
CA ASN A 5 7.81 -3.70 -12.67
C ASN A 5 9.10 -3.97 -13.48
N GLU A 6 10.01 -3.00 -13.54
CA GLU A 6 11.32 -3.18 -14.20
C GLU A 6 12.19 -4.21 -13.47
N GLU A 7 12.21 -4.18 -12.14
CA GLU A 7 12.92 -5.19 -11.35
C GLU A 7 12.33 -6.58 -11.53
N LEU A 8 11.01 -6.69 -11.58
CA LEU A 8 10.31 -7.96 -11.79
C LEU A 8 10.62 -8.54 -13.17
N LYS A 9 10.63 -7.72 -14.21
CA LYS A 9 11.06 -8.11 -15.56
C LYS A 9 12.48 -8.64 -15.57
N LYS A 10 13.43 -7.94 -14.93
CA LYS A 10 14.84 -8.39 -14.83
C LYS A 10 15.00 -9.71 -14.07
N LEU A 11 14.17 -9.95 -13.07
CA LEU A 11 14.19 -11.21 -12.31
C LEU A 11 13.62 -12.38 -13.12
N LEU A 12 12.60 -12.11 -13.96
CA LEU A 12 11.98 -13.11 -14.83
C LEU A 12 12.81 -13.41 -16.08
N ASP A 13 13.58 -12.45 -16.56
CA ASP A 13 14.46 -12.58 -17.74
C ASP A 13 15.77 -13.28 -17.36
N ASN A 14 15.66 -14.52 -16.91
CA ASN A 14 16.78 -15.37 -16.50
C ASN A 14 16.67 -16.74 -17.17
N GLU A 15 17.73 -17.18 -17.84
CA GLU A 15 17.77 -18.47 -18.53
C GLU A 15 17.38 -19.65 -17.64
N LYS A 16 17.65 -19.57 -16.34
CA LYS A 16 17.27 -20.60 -15.36
C LYS A 16 15.75 -20.78 -15.22
N TRP A 17 14.94 -19.83 -15.69
CA TRP A 17 13.47 -19.90 -15.69
C TRP A 17 12.87 -20.34 -17.03
N ASN A 18 13.69 -20.55 -18.06
CA ASN A 18 13.22 -20.94 -19.40
C ASN A 18 12.47 -22.28 -19.41
N TRP A 19 12.77 -23.17 -18.48
CA TRP A 19 12.04 -24.43 -18.30
C TRP A 19 10.54 -24.22 -17.97
N TYR A 20 10.18 -23.11 -17.33
CA TYR A 20 8.78 -22.81 -17.01
C TYR A 20 7.90 -22.74 -18.27
N HIS A 21 8.40 -22.17 -19.35
CA HIS A 21 7.67 -22.10 -20.62
C HIS A 21 7.42 -23.47 -21.24
N GLN A 22 8.33 -24.42 -21.00
CA GLN A 22 8.20 -25.80 -21.50
C GLN A 22 7.25 -26.64 -20.63
N GLU A 23 7.08 -26.28 -19.37
CA GLU A 23 6.24 -26.96 -18.41
C GLU A 23 4.79 -26.41 -18.36
N LYS A 24 4.57 -25.26 -18.97
CA LYS A 24 3.23 -24.61 -18.98
C LYS A 24 2.19 -25.54 -19.63
N GLY A 25 1.20 -25.96 -18.82
CA GLY A 25 0.10 -26.82 -19.25
C GLY A 25 0.30 -28.31 -18.97
N LYS A 26 1.44 -28.77 -18.49
CA LYS A 26 1.63 -30.16 -18.05
C LYS A 26 0.88 -30.40 -16.74
N LYS A 27 0.03 -31.45 -16.73
CA LYS A 27 -0.78 -31.80 -15.54
C LYS A 27 0.00 -32.62 -14.50
N LYS A 28 1.16 -33.20 -14.86
CA LYS A 28 1.97 -34.04 -13.97
C LYS A 28 3.44 -33.68 -14.15
N VAL A 29 4.15 -33.61 -13.05
CA VAL A 29 5.60 -33.42 -12.97
C VAL A 29 6.23 -34.75 -12.59
N SER A 30 7.31 -35.17 -13.29
CA SER A 30 8.04 -36.37 -12.92
C SER A 30 8.83 -36.17 -11.62
N TYR A 31 9.20 -37.26 -10.94
CA TYR A 31 9.99 -37.17 -9.71
C TYR A 31 11.31 -36.42 -9.94
N GLU A 32 12.04 -36.72 -11.02
CA GLU A 32 13.28 -36.04 -11.36
C GLU A 32 13.12 -34.54 -11.59
N GLN A 33 12.03 -34.15 -12.25
CA GLN A 33 11.69 -32.73 -12.44
C GLN A 33 11.35 -32.06 -11.10
N ALA A 34 10.60 -32.75 -10.24
CA ALA A 34 10.26 -32.22 -8.92
C ALA A 34 11.52 -31.96 -8.07
N VAL A 35 12.48 -32.90 -8.07
CA VAL A 35 13.78 -32.73 -7.37
C VAL A 35 14.57 -31.56 -7.95
N LYS A 36 14.61 -31.41 -9.27
CA LYS A 36 15.28 -30.28 -9.94
C LYS A 36 14.66 -28.94 -9.55
N TYR A 37 13.32 -28.85 -9.54
CA TYR A 37 12.63 -27.63 -9.16
C TYR A 37 12.80 -27.29 -7.69
N ASP A 38 12.73 -28.30 -6.81
CA ASP A 38 12.98 -28.12 -5.38
C ASP A 38 14.37 -27.54 -5.13
N ARG A 39 15.39 -28.05 -5.81
CA ARG A 39 16.77 -27.55 -5.72
C ARG A 39 16.87 -26.07 -6.17
N VAL A 40 16.27 -25.73 -7.32
CA VAL A 40 16.27 -24.35 -7.84
C VAL A 40 15.57 -23.41 -6.88
N PHE A 41 14.37 -23.78 -6.42
CA PHE A 41 13.55 -22.90 -5.57
C PHE A 41 14.08 -22.75 -4.15
N ARG A 42 14.62 -23.81 -3.56
CA ARG A 42 15.09 -23.76 -2.16
C ARG A 42 16.53 -23.31 -2.00
N PHE A 43 17.38 -23.55 -2.99
CA PHE A 43 18.82 -23.35 -2.82
C PHE A 43 19.40 -22.38 -3.85
N GLU A 44 19.19 -22.57 -5.14
CA GLU A 44 19.90 -21.81 -6.17
C GLU A 44 19.34 -20.40 -6.39
N GLU A 45 18.02 -20.26 -6.44
CA GLU A 45 17.35 -18.99 -6.79
C GLU A 45 16.40 -18.51 -5.68
N ARG A 46 16.54 -19.02 -4.48
CA ARG A 46 15.66 -18.74 -3.33
C ARG A 46 15.48 -17.23 -3.10
N ASP A 47 16.58 -16.49 -3.02
CA ASP A 47 16.52 -15.06 -2.69
C ASP A 47 15.87 -14.24 -3.81
N LYS A 48 16.09 -14.63 -5.07
CA LYS A 48 15.41 -14.00 -6.20
C LYS A 48 13.92 -14.30 -6.20
N LEU A 49 13.53 -15.53 -5.85
CA LEU A 49 12.13 -15.91 -5.71
C LEU A 49 11.44 -15.07 -4.63
N PHE A 50 12.04 -14.93 -3.44
CA PHE A 50 11.50 -14.08 -2.39
C PHE A 50 11.39 -12.62 -2.82
N LYS A 51 12.39 -12.09 -3.52
CA LYS A 51 12.34 -10.74 -4.07
C LYS A 51 11.23 -10.57 -5.10
N MET A 52 11.01 -11.57 -5.96
CA MET A 52 9.88 -11.60 -6.89
C MET A 52 8.54 -11.56 -6.15
N MET A 53 8.34 -12.45 -5.19
CA MET A 53 7.11 -12.50 -4.39
C MET A 53 6.86 -11.18 -3.66
N TYR A 54 7.88 -10.60 -3.05
CA TYR A 54 7.78 -9.30 -2.40
C TYR A 54 7.32 -8.20 -3.38
N ASN A 55 7.89 -8.14 -4.57
CA ASN A 55 7.49 -7.16 -5.58
C ASN A 55 6.04 -7.38 -6.06
N ILE A 56 5.61 -8.63 -6.20
CA ILE A 56 4.22 -8.97 -6.57
C ILE A 56 3.26 -8.49 -5.46
N PHE A 57 3.54 -8.81 -4.20
CA PHE A 57 2.72 -8.36 -3.07
C PHE A 57 2.68 -6.83 -2.96
N LEU A 58 3.82 -6.17 -3.18
CA LEU A 58 3.87 -4.71 -3.17
C LEU A 58 3.01 -4.09 -4.29
N MET A 59 3.01 -4.70 -5.47
CA MET A 59 2.15 -4.26 -6.58
C MET A 59 0.66 -4.46 -6.25
N ASP A 60 0.30 -5.59 -5.65
CA ASP A 60 -1.07 -5.88 -5.21
C ASP A 60 -1.56 -4.84 -4.19
N VAL A 61 -0.72 -4.52 -3.19
CA VAL A 61 -1.01 -3.44 -2.24
C VAL A 61 -1.23 -2.09 -2.93
N TYR A 62 -0.36 -1.72 -3.89
CA TYR A 62 -0.52 -0.45 -4.61
C TYR A 62 -1.80 -0.39 -5.44
N ILE A 63 -2.18 -1.49 -6.08
CA ILE A 63 -3.43 -1.59 -6.84
C ILE A 63 -4.61 -1.42 -5.90
N THR A 64 -4.66 -2.21 -4.82
CA THR A 64 -5.75 -2.18 -3.84
C THR A 64 -5.90 -0.80 -3.19
N VAL A 65 -4.78 -0.18 -2.75
CA VAL A 65 -4.80 1.17 -2.18
C VAL A 65 -5.29 2.19 -3.22
N GLY A 66 -4.87 2.06 -4.48
CA GLY A 66 -5.31 2.94 -5.56
C GLY A 66 -6.80 2.83 -5.84
N GLU A 67 -7.33 1.62 -5.89
CA GLU A 67 -8.76 1.35 -6.09
C GLU A 67 -9.62 1.89 -4.94
N VAL A 68 -9.26 1.58 -3.70
CA VAL A 68 -9.96 2.07 -2.50
C VAL A 68 -9.90 3.60 -2.41
N SER A 69 -8.74 4.19 -2.71
CA SER A 69 -8.59 5.65 -2.69
C SER A 69 -9.47 6.33 -3.72
N LYS A 70 -9.57 5.76 -4.93
CA LYS A 70 -10.44 6.25 -5.99
C LYS A 70 -11.92 6.11 -5.62
N GLU A 71 -12.33 4.96 -5.11
CA GLU A 71 -13.71 4.68 -4.72
C GLU A 71 -14.18 5.61 -3.60
N ARG A 72 -13.32 5.85 -2.61
CA ARG A 72 -13.66 6.63 -1.40
C ARG A 72 -13.27 8.09 -1.48
N GLY A 73 -12.66 8.54 -2.57
CA GLY A 73 -12.20 9.92 -2.73
C GLY A 73 -11.03 10.28 -1.80
N PHE A 74 -10.21 9.31 -1.40
CA PHE A 74 -9.03 9.60 -0.61
C PHE A 74 -7.95 10.25 -1.46
N VAL A 75 -7.17 11.13 -0.85
CA VAL A 75 -6.04 11.82 -1.47
C VAL A 75 -4.77 11.55 -0.66
N PHE A 76 -3.63 11.54 -1.33
CA PHE A 76 -2.35 11.42 -0.65
C PHE A 76 -1.98 12.75 0.00
N ALA A 77 -1.44 12.66 1.22
CA ALA A 77 -0.90 13.81 1.92
C ALA A 77 0.31 14.39 1.17
N LYS A 78 0.43 15.72 1.18
CA LYS A 78 1.63 16.43 0.74
C LYS A 78 2.49 16.74 1.95
N ALA A 79 3.67 16.13 2.02
CA ALA A 79 4.64 16.49 3.03
C ALA A 79 5.17 17.91 2.76
N LEU A 80 5.14 18.74 3.78
CA LEU A 80 5.73 20.08 3.77
C LEU A 80 7.10 20.05 4.47
N PRO A 81 8.00 21.00 4.16
CA PRO A 81 9.24 21.16 4.90
C PRO A 81 8.97 21.41 6.39
N PRO A 82 9.80 20.86 7.30
CA PRO A 82 9.60 21.01 8.76
C PRO A 82 9.55 22.46 9.23
N GLU A 83 10.18 23.36 8.51
CA GLU A 83 10.29 24.78 8.83
C GLU A 83 8.94 25.51 8.68
N GLU A 84 8.04 24.99 7.86
CA GLU A 84 6.72 25.61 7.67
C GLU A 84 5.84 25.51 8.89
N ASN A 85 6.05 24.51 9.78
CA ASN A 85 5.30 24.33 11.02
C ASN A 85 3.76 24.42 10.83
N VAL A 86 3.25 23.85 9.74
CA VAL A 86 1.84 23.93 9.35
C VAL A 86 1.26 22.54 9.20
N LEU A 87 0.08 22.34 9.78
CA LEU A 87 -0.78 21.19 9.51
C LEU A 87 -2.10 21.69 8.91
N LYS A 88 -2.34 21.35 7.64
CA LYS A 88 -3.58 21.69 6.94
C LYS A 88 -4.27 20.45 6.46
N LEU A 89 -5.40 20.14 7.04
CA LEU A 89 -6.27 19.04 6.66
C LEU A 89 -7.59 19.61 6.12
N THR A 90 -7.93 19.29 4.88
CA THR A 90 -9.14 19.81 4.24
C THR A 90 -10.10 18.66 3.96
N GLY A 91 -11.34 18.79 4.46
CA GLY A 91 -12.39 17.81 4.20
C GLY A 91 -12.15 16.45 4.84
N VAL A 92 -11.39 16.36 5.93
CA VAL A 92 -11.08 15.09 6.61
C VAL A 92 -12.34 14.49 7.22
N PHE A 93 -12.52 13.19 7.00
CA PHE A 93 -13.65 12.42 7.49
C PHE A 93 -13.24 11.03 8.00
N HIS A 94 -14.11 10.43 8.80
CA HIS A 94 -13.87 9.06 9.29
C HIS A 94 -14.15 8.03 8.19
N PRO A 95 -13.16 7.21 7.77
CA PRO A 95 -13.27 6.35 6.58
C PRO A 95 -14.34 5.26 6.67
N PHE A 96 -14.77 4.88 7.88
CA PHE A 96 -15.79 3.84 8.08
C PHE A 96 -17.23 4.39 8.15
N LEU A 97 -17.43 5.69 8.04
CA LEU A 97 -18.80 6.24 7.98
C LEU A 97 -19.37 6.15 6.56
N LYS A 98 -20.64 5.73 6.47
CA LYS A 98 -21.34 5.61 5.16
C LYS A 98 -21.60 6.98 4.51
N LYS A 99 -21.87 8.01 5.29
CA LYS A 99 -22.12 9.40 4.84
C LYS A 99 -21.35 10.35 5.73
N PRO A 100 -20.03 10.44 5.59
CA PRO A 100 -19.22 11.31 6.42
C PRO A 100 -19.42 12.78 6.05
N ILE A 101 -19.32 13.64 7.04
CA ILE A 101 -19.18 15.09 6.85
C ILE A 101 -17.71 15.42 7.00
N GLY A 102 -17.13 16.03 5.96
CA GLY A 102 -15.72 16.43 5.96
C GLY A 102 -15.48 17.65 6.85
N ASN A 103 -14.39 17.62 7.61
CA ASN A 103 -13.97 18.70 8.49
C ASN A 103 -12.64 19.28 8.02
N THR A 104 -12.46 20.59 8.15
CA THR A 104 -11.22 21.28 7.81
C THR A 104 -10.53 21.74 9.08
N ILE A 105 -9.24 21.44 9.19
CA ILE A 105 -8.39 21.82 10.31
C ILE A 105 -7.17 22.54 9.76
N HIS A 106 -6.84 23.65 10.39
CA HIS A 106 -5.61 24.38 10.13
C HIS A 106 -4.92 24.71 11.44
N VAL A 107 -3.69 24.27 11.58
CA VAL A 107 -2.83 24.51 12.74
C VAL A 107 -1.51 25.03 12.23
N ASP A 108 -1.00 26.08 12.84
CA ASP A 108 0.29 26.68 12.52
C ASP A 108 1.06 27.10 13.81
N GLY A 109 2.22 27.71 13.64
CA GLY A 109 3.04 28.14 14.76
C GLY A 109 2.40 29.21 15.66
N ARG A 110 1.32 29.87 15.22
CA ARG A 110 0.60 30.90 15.99
C ARG A 110 -0.65 30.32 16.65
N SER A 111 -1.30 29.36 16.01
CA SER A 111 -2.55 28.74 16.45
C SER A 111 -2.39 27.21 16.44
N ASN A 112 -1.91 26.66 17.54
CA ASN A 112 -1.55 25.24 17.68
C ASN A 112 -2.40 24.50 18.73
N VAL A 113 -3.43 25.14 19.27
CA VAL A 113 -4.36 24.53 20.24
C VAL A 113 -5.78 24.64 19.70
N ILE A 114 -6.49 23.51 19.69
CA ILE A 114 -7.88 23.41 19.25
C ILE A 114 -8.74 22.99 20.44
N PHE A 115 -9.71 23.82 20.81
CA PHE A 115 -10.74 23.48 21.80
C PHE A 115 -11.98 22.91 21.10
N LEU A 116 -12.27 21.63 21.39
CA LEU A 116 -13.45 20.96 20.83
C LEU A 116 -14.56 20.88 21.88
N THR A 117 -15.61 21.66 21.68
CA THR A 117 -16.79 21.70 22.55
C THR A 117 -18.06 21.29 21.80
N GLY A 118 -19.11 20.99 22.53
CA GLY A 118 -20.42 20.65 21.95
C GLY A 118 -21.19 19.65 22.81
N ALA A 119 -22.47 19.48 22.51
CA ALA A 119 -23.36 18.56 23.20
C ALA A 119 -22.89 17.09 23.12
N ASN A 120 -23.41 16.24 24.00
CA ASN A 120 -23.19 14.79 23.85
C ASN A 120 -23.79 14.31 22.53
N MET A 121 -23.13 13.31 21.90
CA MET A 121 -23.48 12.78 20.57
C MET A 121 -23.32 13.78 19.41
N ALA A 122 -22.76 14.95 19.60
CA ALA A 122 -22.50 15.92 18.51
C ALA A 122 -21.34 15.54 17.58
N GLY A 123 -20.76 14.36 17.72
CA GLY A 123 -19.70 13.87 16.83
C GLY A 123 -18.27 14.24 17.26
N LYS A 124 -18.05 14.80 18.46
CA LYS A 124 -16.70 15.17 18.96
C LYS A 124 -15.69 14.02 18.87
N SER A 125 -16.05 12.84 19.35
CA SER A 125 -15.17 11.66 19.31
C SER A 125 -14.90 11.18 17.89
N THR A 126 -15.87 11.29 17.01
CA THR A 126 -15.71 10.97 15.58
C THR A 126 -14.75 11.93 14.90
N PHE A 127 -14.88 13.23 15.20
CA PHE A 127 -13.96 14.25 14.72
C PHE A 127 -12.53 13.97 15.17
N MET A 128 -12.29 13.68 16.46
CA MET A 128 -10.97 13.35 16.99
C MET A 128 -10.39 12.11 16.31
N LYS A 129 -11.19 11.05 16.13
CA LYS A 129 -10.75 9.83 15.43
C LYS A 129 -10.41 10.11 13.97
N SER A 130 -11.20 10.92 13.26
CA SER A 130 -10.92 11.31 11.88
C SER A 130 -9.60 12.05 11.76
N PHE A 131 -9.34 12.95 12.69
CA PHE A 131 -8.09 13.70 12.77
C PHE A 131 -6.90 12.79 13.04
N THR A 132 -6.97 11.89 14.03
CA THR A 132 -5.90 10.95 14.36
C THR A 132 -5.57 9.98 13.22
N ILE A 133 -6.58 9.56 12.45
CA ILE A 133 -6.37 8.66 11.29
C ILE A 133 -5.69 9.40 10.13
N ALA A 134 -5.92 10.72 10.01
CA ALA A 134 -5.38 11.53 8.92
C ALA A 134 -3.93 12.00 9.15
N LEU A 135 -3.42 11.91 10.38
CA LEU A 135 -2.02 12.19 10.76
C LEU A 135 -1.11 11.00 10.51
#